data_20ef094f22ee4ccadeb80c58f89fcab6
#
_entry.id   20ef094f22ee4ccadeb80c58f89fcab6
#
_cell.length_a   1.000
_cell.length_b   1.000
_cell.length_c   1.000
_cell.angle_alpha   90.00
_cell.angle_beta   90.00
_cell.angle_gamma   90.00
#
_symmetry.space_group_name_H-M   'P 1'
#
loop_
_entity.id
_entity.type
_entity.pdbx_description
1 polymer ?
#
loop_
_entity_poly.entity_id
_entity_poly.type
_entity_poly.pdbx_seq_one_letter_code
_entity_poly.pdbx_strand_id
1 'polypeptide(L)'
;MEKKTNILSRFWKILGPGLITGASDDDPSGIATYSQAGASYGLSTLWTALITFPLMASIQEMCARIGLVTSRGLAGTLKTNYSKPVLYLMLLFSFPAIVMNIGADIAGMGAVGNLLFPSIHATYFCIGFTIMLLVLIIFLPYQKIASVLKYLCIVLLVYFVVPFLYKQDLTAILEATFIPTIKFDKNFISILVAILGTTISPYLFFWQATMEVEDRKQKKTGLMVNKKLLYDMKKDVDFGMLFSNITMFFIILATGSVLFNGGIHQIDTVEQAALALKPLAGNFAYLLFAAGIIGTGLLAIPVLSGSLSYIVTETFGWKEGLNKKFHQAKAFYLVITISLILGLSLDYIGISPIKALIYSAILYGLTAPVLIAIILHISNNKKIMGKHTNGKVSNILGITAFVLMTAAAVVLIYMLVTGK
;
A
#
# COMPACT_ATOMS: atom_id res chain seq x y z
N MET A 1 10.30 38.32 20.09
CA MET A 1 8.88 37.91 19.87
C MET A 1 8.90 36.61 19.12
N GLU A 2 8.77 35.46 19.82
CA GLU A 2 8.58 34.16 19.19
C GLU A 2 7.21 34.15 18.50
N LYS A 3 7.19 34.03 17.17
CA LYS A 3 5.95 33.76 16.43
C LYS A 3 5.35 32.46 16.98
N LYS A 4 4.21 32.54 17.66
CA LYS A 4 3.36 31.40 17.97
C LYS A 4 3.07 30.68 16.65
N THR A 5 3.87 29.66 16.34
CA THR A 5 3.61 28.78 15.19
C THR A 5 2.30 28.08 15.45
N ASN A 6 1.33 28.33 14.60
CA ASN A 6 0.00 27.72 14.64
C ASN A 6 0.16 26.20 14.73
N ILE A 7 -0.58 25.54 15.63
CA ILE A 7 -0.52 24.07 15.82
C ILE A 7 -0.66 23.35 14.46
N LEU A 8 -1.54 23.86 13.60
CA LEU A 8 -1.73 23.35 12.22
C LEU A 8 -0.42 23.46 11.38
N SER A 9 0.28 24.61 11.43
CA SER A 9 1.51 24.80 10.65
C SER A 9 2.66 23.91 11.15
N ARG A 10 2.67 23.60 12.45
CA ARG A 10 3.62 22.66 13.05
C ARG A 10 3.29 21.22 12.65
N PHE A 11 2.02 20.86 12.60
CA PHE A 11 1.53 19.55 12.14
C PHE A 11 1.94 19.30 10.69
N TRP A 12 1.66 20.25 9.78
CA TRP A 12 2.03 20.14 8.37
C TRP A 12 3.55 20.05 8.12
N LYS A 13 4.37 20.55 9.06
CA LYS A 13 5.84 20.43 8.97
C LYS A 13 6.39 19.09 9.48
N ILE A 14 5.62 18.36 10.28
CA ILE A 14 6.00 17.02 10.78
C ILE A 14 5.68 15.96 9.74
N LEU A 15 4.65 16.17 8.90
CA LEU A 15 4.24 15.22 7.88
C LEU A 15 5.34 15.03 6.82
N GLY A 16 5.80 13.82 6.68
CA GLY A 16 6.94 13.41 5.88
C GLY A 16 6.68 12.10 5.11
N PRO A 17 7.66 11.19 5.08
CA PRO A 17 7.55 9.92 4.37
C PRO A 17 6.36 9.07 4.80
N GLY A 18 5.98 9.07 6.08
CA GLY A 18 4.88 8.27 6.61
C GLY A 18 3.52 8.63 6.02
N LEU A 19 3.24 9.93 5.85
CA LEU A 19 2.00 10.37 5.18
C LEU A 19 1.95 9.90 3.72
N ILE A 20 3.07 10.02 2.99
CA ILE A 20 3.13 9.60 1.59
C ILE A 20 2.96 8.08 1.50
N THR A 21 3.57 7.34 2.43
CA THR A 21 3.42 5.88 2.54
C THR A 21 1.95 5.52 2.74
N GLY A 22 1.25 6.15 3.69
CA GLY A 22 -0.17 5.89 3.93
C GLY A 22 -1.07 6.28 2.75
N ALA A 23 -0.78 7.40 2.08
CA ALA A 23 -1.52 7.80 0.88
C ALA A 23 -1.30 6.86 -0.32
N SER A 24 -0.15 6.17 -0.37
CA SER A 24 0.19 5.20 -1.43
C SER A 24 -0.29 3.78 -1.11
N ASP A 25 -0.71 3.53 0.12
CA ASP A 25 -1.25 2.25 0.57
C ASP A 25 -2.65 1.99 -0.01
N ASP A 26 -3.43 3.06 -0.21
CA ASP A 26 -4.74 3.00 -0.85
C ASP A 26 -4.60 3.01 -2.39
N ASP A 27 -3.83 2.07 -2.92
CA ASP A 27 -3.64 1.86 -4.35
C ASP A 27 -4.88 1.24 -5.02
N PRO A 28 -4.93 1.13 -6.36
CA PRO A 28 -6.03 0.46 -7.05
C PRO A 28 -6.33 -0.95 -6.53
N SER A 29 -5.29 -1.71 -6.09
CA SER A 29 -5.48 -3.07 -5.56
C SER A 29 -6.16 -3.06 -4.19
N GLY A 30 -5.84 -2.09 -3.34
CA GLY A 30 -6.53 -1.85 -2.08
C GLY A 30 -8.00 -1.49 -2.29
N ILE A 31 -8.28 -0.50 -3.15
CA ILE A 31 -9.66 -0.07 -3.45
C ILE A 31 -10.49 -1.25 -3.98
N ALA A 32 -9.95 -2.04 -4.92
CA ALA A 32 -10.66 -3.20 -5.48
C ALA A 32 -10.90 -4.28 -4.40
N THR A 33 -9.92 -4.57 -3.56
CA THR A 33 -10.00 -5.57 -2.48
C THR A 33 -11.04 -5.17 -1.43
N TYR A 34 -11.00 -3.92 -0.96
CA TYR A 34 -11.95 -3.41 0.03
C TYR A 34 -13.38 -3.34 -0.54
N SER A 35 -13.50 -2.95 -1.82
CA SER A 35 -14.78 -2.93 -2.52
C SER A 35 -15.36 -4.33 -2.65
N GLN A 36 -14.54 -5.32 -3.03
CA GLN A 36 -14.95 -6.72 -3.13
C GLN A 36 -15.33 -7.29 -1.76
N ALA A 37 -14.60 -6.97 -0.70
CA ALA A 37 -14.90 -7.40 0.66
C ALA A 37 -16.29 -6.90 1.11
N GLY A 38 -16.57 -5.62 0.91
CA GLY A 38 -17.88 -5.04 1.22
C GLY A 38 -18.99 -5.62 0.34
N ALA A 39 -18.77 -5.76 -0.97
CA ALA A 39 -19.74 -6.35 -1.90
C ALA A 39 -20.08 -7.80 -1.57
N SER A 40 -19.08 -8.63 -1.21
CA SER A 40 -19.30 -10.07 -0.96
C SER A 40 -19.86 -10.37 0.43
N TYR A 41 -19.47 -9.59 1.43
CA TYR A 41 -19.69 -9.95 2.83
C TYR A 41 -20.40 -8.85 3.64
N GLY A 42 -20.84 -7.78 2.99
CA GLY A 42 -21.48 -6.65 3.65
C GLY A 42 -20.55 -6.03 4.69
N LEU A 43 -21.03 -5.95 5.92
CA LEU A 43 -20.28 -5.37 7.05
C LEU A 43 -19.31 -6.37 7.72
N SER A 44 -19.38 -7.67 7.38
CA SER A 44 -18.69 -8.73 8.13
C SER A 44 -17.16 -8.62 8.17
N THR A 45 -16.57 -7.76 7.34
CA THR A 45 -15.12 -7.53 7.30
C THR A 45 -14.68 -6.18 7.90
N LEU A 46 -15.60 -5.35 8.45
CA LEU A 46 -15.27 -4.03 9.03
C LEU A 46 -14.26 -4.09 10.17
N TRP A 47 -14.33 -5.15 11.00
CA TRP A 47 -13.40 -5.36 12.10
C TRP A 47 -11.93 -5.41 11.67
N THR A 48 -11.68 -5.76 10.40
CA THR A 48 -10.31 -5.82 9.87
C THR A 48 -9.63 -4.46 9.91
N ALA A 49 -10.34 -3.36 9.62
CA ALA A 49 -9.79 -2.01 9.69
C ALA A 49 -9.33 -1.64 11.11
N LEU A 50 -10.10 -2.05 12.13
CA LEU A 50 -9.72 -1.78 13.53
C LEU A 50 -8.45 -2.55 13.93
N ILE A 51 -8.34 -3.80 13.53
CA ILE A 51 -7.21 -4.66 13.92
C ILE A 51 -5.97 -4.38 13.09
N THR A 52 -6.10 -4.13 11.79
CA THR A 52 -4.94 -3.90 10.91
C THR A 52 -4.23 -2.59 11.22
N PHE A 53 -4.92 -1.53 11.65
CA PHE A 53 -4.30 -0.25 11.94
C PHE A 53 -3.09 -0.33 12.90
N PRO A 54 -3.22 -0.83 14.13
CA PRO A 54 -2.08 -0.90 15.05
C PRO A 54 -0.97 -1.85 14.56
N LEU A 55 -1.33 -2.89 13.80
CA LEU A 55 -0.38 -3.85 13.26
C LEU A 55 0.48 -3.22 12.16
N MET A 56 -0.16 -2.61 11.15
CA MET A 56 0.56 -1.96 10.06
C MET A 56 1.38 -0.75 10.56
N ALA A 57 0.82 0.09 11.44
CA ALA A 57 1.53 1.23 12.01
C ALA A 57 2.79 0.78 12.76
N SER A 58 2.72 -0.34 13.50
CA SER A 58 3.88 -0.89 14.20
C SER A 58 4.96 -1.41 13.25
N ILE A 59 4.59 -2.14 12.18
CA ILE A 59 5.57 -2.64 11.20
C ILE A 59 6.20 -1.49 10.43
N GLN A 60 5.42 -0.49 9.99
CA GLN A 60 5.93 0.68 9.28
C GLN A 60 6.85 1.53 10.19
N GLU A 61 6.51 1.67 11.48
CA GLU A 61 7.39 2.33 12.47
C GLU A 61 8.72 1.60 12.62
N MET A 62 8.71 0.26 12.65
CA MET A 62 9.95 -0.53 12.69
C MET A 62 10.79 -0.28 11.44
N CYS A 63 10.19 -0.27 10.24
CA CYS A 63 10.88 0.00 8.99
C CYS A 63 11.49 1.41 8.95
N ALA A 64 10.71 2.42 9.33
CA ALA A 64 11.18 3.81 9.45
C ALA A 64 12.38 3.92 10.41
N ARG A 65 12.27 3.30 11.56
CA ARG A 65 13.33 3.29 12.59
C ARG A 65 14.57 2.53 12.13
N ILE A 66 14.43 1.41 11.42
CA ILE A 66 15.56 0.72 10.79
C ILE A 66 16.28 1.67 9.84
N GLY A 67 15.56 2.33 8.94
CA GLY A 67 16.12 3.31 8.01
C GLY A 67 16.92 4.41 8.72
N LEU A 68 16.30 5.05 9.71
CA LEU A 68 16.93 6.12 10.48
C LEU A 68 18.18 5.66 11.24
N VAL A 69 18.11 4.52 11.91
CA VAL A 69 19.22 4.03 12.77
C VAL A 69 20.40 3.52 11.95
N THR A 70 20.11 2.78 10.85
CA THR A 70 21.16 2.19 10.01
C THR A 70 21.65 3.14 8.92
N SER A 71 20.93 4.26 8.67
CA SER A 71 21.15 5.19 7.57
C SER A 71 21.14 4.49 6.19
N ARG A 72 20.38 3.40 6.06
CA ARG A 72 20.24 2.56 4.87
C ARG A 72 18.79 2.10 4.74
N GLY A 73 18.36 1.79 3.53
CA GLY A 73 17.09 1.09 3.33
C GLY A 73 17.12 -0.33 3.93
N LEU A 74 15.99 -1.01 3.85
CA LEU A 74 15.84 -2.34 4.45
C LEU A 74 16.73 -3.37 3.75
N ALA A 75 16.81 -3.36 2.40
CA ALA A 75 17.66 -4.25 1.63
C ALA A 75 19.16 -3.98 1.87
N GLY A 76 19.56 -2.71 1.96
CA GLY A 76 20.92 -2.32 2.30
C GLY A 76 21.35 -2.74 3.71
N THR A 77 20.41 -2.67 4.66
CA THR A 77 20.62 -3.15 6.03
C THR A 77 20.82 -4.67 6.05
N LEU A 78 19.99 -5.42 5.29
CA LEU A 78 20.14 -6.87 5.13
C LEU A 78 21.48 -7.25 4.48
N LYS A 79 21.83 -6.59 3.38
CA LYS A 79 23.11 -6.84 2.68
C LYS A 79 24.31 -6.71 3.59
N THR A 80 24.27 -5.79 4.54
CA THR A 80 25.41 -5.50 5.43
C THR A 80 25.50 -6.46 6.60
N ASN A 81 24.37 -6.98 7.09
CA ASN A 81 24.30 -7.66 8.38
C ASN A 81 23.86 -9.14 8.28
N TYR A 82 23.43 -9.60 7.10
CA TYR A 82 22.91 -10.96 6.90
C TYR A 82 23.63 -11.69 5.76
N SER A 83 23.45 -12.98 5.72
CA SER A 83 23.99 -13.82 4.65
C SER A 83 23.25 -13.58 3.32
N LYS A 84 23.95 -13.82 2.21
CA LYS A 84 23.39 -13.67 0.85
C LYS A 84 22.08 -14.45 0.62
N PRO A 85 21.91 -15.69 1.12
CA PRO A 85 20.64 -16.41 0.95
C PRO A 85 19.41 -15.67 1.53
N VAL A 86 19.54 -15.02 2.69
CA VAL A 86 18.44 -14.23 3.28
C VAL A 86 18.10 -13.03 2.40
N LEU A 87 19.11 -12.36 1.86
CA LEU A 87 18.93 -11.24 0.95
C LEU A 87 18.24 -11.67 -0.36
N TYR A 88 18.66 -12.79 -0.94
CA TYR A 88 18.04 -13.32 -2.17
C TYR A 88 16.64 -13.88 -1.92
N LEU A 89 16.39 -14.48 -0.76
CA LEU A 89 15.05 -14.91 -0.36
C LEU A 89 14.09 -13.70 -0.30
N MET A 90 14.52 -12.61 0.34
CA MET A 90 13.75 -11.37 0.38
C MET A 90 13.45 -10.85 -1.03
N LEU A 91 14.45 -10.82 -1.92
CA LEU A 91 14.27 -10.38 -3.30
C LEU A 91 13.30 -11.31 -4.06
N LEU A 92 13.40 -12.62 -3.87
CA LEU A 92 12.54 -13.63 -4.51
C LEU A 92 11.05 -13.43 -4.15
N PHE A 93 10.76 -13.11 -2.88
CA PHE A 93 9.38 -12.86 -2.46
C PHE A 93 8.88 -11.48 -2.84
N SER A 94 9.74 -10.45 -2.82
CA SER A 94 9.32 -9.08 -3.08
C SER A 94 9.19 -8.76 -4.57
N PHE A 95 10.12 -9.23 -5.42
CA PHE A 95 10.18 -8.86 -6.83
C PHE A 95 8.91 -9.24 -7.61
N PRO A 96 8.47 -10.52 -7.63
CA PRO A 96 7.29 -10.90 -8.41
C PRO A 96 6.01 -10.28 -7.85
N ALA A 97 5.90 -10.15 -6.53
CA ALA A 97 4.73 -9.55 -5.89
C ALA A 97 4.57 -8.07 -6.27
N ILE A 98 5.66 -7.29 -6.24
CA ILE A 98 5.63 -5.88 -6.63
C ILE A 98 5.36 -5.72 -8.12
N VAL A 99 6.00 -6.52 -8.99
CA VAL A 99 5.75 -6.47 -10.45
C VAL A 99 4.30 -6.80 -10.77
N MET A 100 3.73 -7.82 -10.10
CA MET A 100 2.32 -8.18 -10.28
C MET A 100 1.38 -7.05 -9.86
N ASN A 101 1.68 -6.36 -8.75
CA ASN A 101 0.86 -5.23 -8.32
C ASN A 101 0.97 -4.05 -9.28
N ILE A 102 2.17 -3.71 -9.76
CA ILE A 102 2.36 -2.67 -10.80
C ILE A 102 1.49 -2.99 -12.02
N GLY A 103 1.51 -4.24 -12.49
CA GLY A 103 0.71 -4.66 -13.65
C GLY A 103 -0.79 -4.60 -13.39
N ALA A 104 -1.23 -5.03 -12.22
CA ALA A 104 -2.62 -4.96 -11.81
C ALA A 104 -3.12 -3.51 -11.71
N ASP A 105 -2.32 -2.60 -11.14
CA ASP A 105 -2.65 -1.18 -11.04
C ASP A 105 -2.73 -0.52 -12.43
N ILE A 106 -1.77 -0.81 -13.32
CA ILE A 106 -1.80 -0.34 -14.72
C ILE A 106 -3.07 -0.85 -15.43
N ALA A 107 -3.42 -2.13 -15.28
CA ALA A 107 -4.62 -2.72 -15.87
C ALA A 107 -5.90 -2.09 -15.29
N GLY A 108 -5.95 -1.84 -13.98
CA GLY A 108 -7.04 -1.13 -13.31
C GLY A 108 -7.22 0.29 -13.85
N MET A 109 -6.13 1.05 -13.98
CA MET A 109 -6.15 2.39 -14.59
C MET A 109 -6.60 2.33 -16.06
N GLY A 110 -6.14 1.35 -16.84
CA GLY A 110 -6.56 1.14 -18.23
C GLY A 110 -8.04 0.84 -18.35
N ALA A 111 -8.57 -0.02 -17.47
CA ALA A 111 -9.98 -0.38 -17.45
C ALA A 111 -10.88 0.83 -17.14
N VAL A 112 -10.53 1.68 -16.18
CA VAL A 112 -11.32 2.91 -15.93
C VAL A 112 -11.14 3.96 -17.03
N GLY A 113 -10.01 3.96 -17.74
CA GLY A 113 -9.82 4.77 -18.95
C GLY A 113 -10.81 4.33 -20.05
N ASN A 114 -10.95 3.03 -20.29
CA ASN A 114 -11.93 2.48 -21.22
C ASN A 114 -13.38 2.74 -20.75
N LEU A 115 -13.65 2.66 -19.43
CA LEU A 115 -14.96 3.00 -18.87
C LEU A 115 -15.39 4.44 -19.22
N LEU A 116 -14.46 5.40 -19.17
CA LEU A 116 -14.73 6.80 -19.52
C LEU A 116 -14.81 7.03 -21.05
N PHE A 117 -14.02 6.29 -21.80
CA PHE A 117 -13.93 6.39 -23.26
C PHE A 117 -14.07 5.00 -23.92
N PRO A 118 -15.31 4.45 -24.03
CA PRO A 118 -15.54 3.07 -24.49
C PRO A 118 -15.06 2.78 -25.92
N SER A 119 -14.85 3.82 -26.73
CA SER A 119 -14.31 3.68 -28.09
C SER A 119 -12.83 3.33 -28.15
N ILE A 120 -12.09 3.49 -27.04
CA ILE A 120 -10.65 3.25 -26.95
C ILE A 120 -10.43 2.01 -26.09
N HIS A 121 -9.76 1.00 -26.63
CA HIS A 121 -9.47 -0.23 -25.88
C HIS A 121 -8.58 0.03 -24.66
N ALA A 122 -8.82 -0.69 -23.55
CA ALA A 122 -8.12 -0.51 -22.28
C ALA A 122 -6.59 -0.58 -22.42
N THR A 123 -6.07 -1.44 -23.27
CA THR A 123 -4.62 -1.61 -23.52
C THR A 123 -3.93 -0.31 -23.98
N TYR A 124 -4.62 0.53 -24.78
CA TYR A 124 -4.04 1.82 -25.19
C TYR A 124 -3.89 2.78 -24.00
N PHE A 125 -4.83 2.75 -23.07
CA PHE A 125 -4.72 3.50 -21.80
C PHE A 125 -3.60 2.95 -20.93
N CYS A 126 -3.46 1.62 -20.82
CA CYS A 126 -2.34 0.98 -20.09
C CYS A 126 -0.99 1.44 -20.63
N ILE A 127 -0.81 1.42 -21.95
CA ILE A 127 0.41 1.89 -22.62
C ILE A 127 0.61 3.40 -22.37
N GLY A 128 -0.44 4.21 -22.54
CA GLY A 128 -0.39 5.66 -22.33
C GLY A 128 0.00 6.02 -20.89
N PHE A 129 -0.62 5.40 -19.88
CA PHE A 129 -0.27 5.62 -18.48
C PHE A 129 1.15 5.14 -18.16
N THR A 130 1.59 4.01 -18.71
CA THR A 130 2.95 3.50 -18.52
C THR A 130 4.00 4.47 -19.07
N ILE A 131 3.79 4.98 -20.29
CA ILE A 131 4.69 5.98 -20.89
C ILE A 131 4.69 7.27 -20.07
N MET A 132 3.51 7.76 -19.68
CA MET A 132 3.37 8.95 -18.86
C MET A 132 4.10 8.80 -17.53
N LEU A 133 3.93 7.68 -16.84
CA LEU A 133 4.62 7.38 -15.57
C LEU A 133 6.13 7.32 -15.74
N LEU A 134 6.63 6.68 -16.80
CA LEU A 134 8.06 6.64 -17.11
C LEU A 134 8.62 8.05 -17.30
N VAL A 135 7.94 8.88 -18.10
CA VAL A 135 8.34 10.27 -18.32
C VAL A 135 8.33 11.06 -17.00
N LEU A 136 7.25 10.94 -16.19
CA LEU A 136 7.17 11.63 -14.92
C LEU A 136 8.30 11.22 -13.96
N ILE A 137 8.55 9.92 -13.80
CA ILE A 137 9.56 9.40 -12.86
C ILE A 137 10.98 9.75 -13.30
N ILE A 138 11.27 9.73 -14.61
CA ILE A 138 12.62 10.01 -15.13
C ILE A 138 12.95 11.50 -15.11
N PHE A 139 11.98 12.36 -15.43
CA PHE A 139 12.24 13.79 -15.63
C PHE A 139 11.83 14.68 -14.47
N LEU A 140 10.92 14.24 -13.59
CA LEU A 140 10.48 15.03 -12.44
C LEU A 140 11.02 14.46 -11.13
N PRO A 141 11.47 15.31 -10.20
CA PRO A 141 11.81 14.89 -8.85
C PRO A 141 10.58 14.30 -8.16
N TYR A 142 10.74 13.13 -7.52
CA TYR A 142 9.63 12.43 -6.85
C TYR A 142 8.81 13.32 -5.91
N GLN A 143 9.44 14.24 -5.20
CA GLN A 143 8.75 15.16 -4.29
C GLN A 143 7.74 16.06 -5.01
N LYS A 144 8.02 16.49 -6.25
CA LYS A 144 7.05 17.24 -7.06
C LYS A 144 5.89 16.33 -7.46
N ILE A 145 6.18 15.10 -7.86
CA ILE A 145 5.16 14.11 -8.22
C ILE A 145 4.25 13.88 -7.00
N ALA A 146 4.80 13.48 -5.86
CA ALA A 146 4.06 13.21 -4.64
C ALA A 146 3.28 14.42 -4.12
N SER A 147 3.85 15.64 -4.22
CA SER A 147 3.18 16.86 -3.77
C SER A 147 1.92 17.22 -4.56
N VAL A 148 1.85 16.83 -5.82
CA VAL A 148 0.67 17.03 -6.68
C VAL A 148 -0.30 15.87 -6.52
N LEU A 149 0.19 14.63 -6.63
CA LEU A 149 -0.65 13.44 -6.69
C LEU A 149 -1.36 13.13 -5.36
N LYS A 150 -0.78 13.51 -4.21
CA LYS A 150 -1.47 13.38 -2.91
C LYS A 150 -2.84 14.08 -2.87
N TYR A 151 -3.04 15.14 -3.67
CA TYR A 151 -4.35 15.79 -3.76
C TYR A 151 -5.37 14.96 -4.52
N LEU A 152 -4.94 14.06 -5.41
CA LEU A 152 -5.86 13.14 -6.09
C LEU A 152 -6.42 12.09 -5.11
N CYS A 153 -5.67 11.73 -4.07
CA CYS A 153 -6.17 10.83 -3.02
C CYS A 153 -7.33 11.45 -2.21
N ILE A 154 -7.51 12.79 -2.27
CA ILE A 154 -8.67 13.45 -1.66
C ILE A 154 -9.99 12.92 -2.26
N VAL A 155 -9.97 12.45 -3.51
CA VAL A 155 -11.14 11.84 -4.15
C VAL A 155 -11.63 10.62 -3.37
N LEU A 156 -10.76 9.89 -2.68
CA LEU A 156 -11.15 8.77 -1.83
C LEU A 156 -12.03 9.18 -0.64
N LEU A 157 -11.95 10.45 -0.20
CA LEU A 157 -12.85 10.98 0.83
C LEU A 157 -14.32 10.95 0.41
N VAL A 158 -14.61 10.78 -0.89
CA VAL A 158 -15.97 10.55 -1.40
C VAL A 158 -16.58 9.31 -0.76
N TYR A 159 -15.81 8.26 -0.52
CA TYR A 159 -16.29 7.06 0.18
C TYR A 159 -16.74 7.35 1.62
N PHE A 160 -16.21 8.38 2.26
CA PHE A 160 -16.64 8.77 3.62
C PHE A 160 -18.07 9.32 3.63
N VAL A 161 -18.50 9.94 2.54
CA VAL A 161 -19.82 10.57 2.46
C VAL A 161 -20.91 9.57 2.11
N VAL A 162 -20.60 8.56 1.27
CA VAL A 162 -21.57 7.59 0.75
C VAL A 162 -22.41 6.91 1.84
N PRO A 163 -21.85 6.37 2.94
CA PRO A 163 -22.63 5.70 3.97
C PRO A 163 -23.67 6.58 4.66
N PHE A 164 -23.42 7.90 4.72
CA PHE A 164 -24.36 8.84 5.34
C PHE A 164 -25.60 9.14 4.46
N LEU A 165 -25.57 8.73 3.20
CA LEU A 165 -26.72 8.88 2.29
C LEU A 165 -27.71 7.70 2.38
N TYR A 166 -27.38 6.69 3.15
CA TYR A 166 -28.22 5.53 3.41
C TYR A 166 -28.65 5.49 4.88
N LYS A 167 -29.85 4.92 5.12
CA LYS A 167 -30.23 4.57 6.49
C LYS A 167 -29.30 3.45 6.97
N GLN A 168 -28.38 3.81 7.86
CA GLN A 168 -27.45 2.87 8.46
C GLN A 168 -28.00 2.38 9.80
N ASP A 169 -27.85 1.09 10.04
CA ASP A 169 -27.99 0.54 11.39
C ASP A 169 -26.65 0.71 12.12
N LEU A 170 -26.56 1.77 12.94
CA LEU A 170 -25.35 2.06 13.72
C LEU A 170 -24.98 0.91 14.66
N THR A 171 -25.96 0.17 15.17
CA THR A 171 -25.71 -0.98 16.05
C THR A 171 -25.01 -2.09 15.27
N ALA A 172 -25.51 -2.41 14.07
CA ALA A 172 -24.87 -3.39 13.18
C ALA A 172 -23.45 -2.98 12.76
N ILE A 173 -23.23 -1.68 12.48
CA ILE A 173 -21.87 -1.18 12.15
C ILE A 173 -20.94 -1.33 13.35
N LEU A 174 -21.36 -0.94 14.55
CA LEU A 174 -20.54 -1.06 15.76
C LEU A 174 -20.25 -2.54 16.06
N GLU A 175 -21.26 -3.41 16.00
CA GLU A 175 -21.10 -4.83 16.20
C GLU A 175 -20.09 -5.40 15.20
N ALA A 176 -20.27 -5.16 13.90
CA ALA A 176 -19.37 -5.63 12.85
C ALA A 176 -17.95 -5.05 12.95
N THR A 177 -17.79 -3.87 13.57
CA THR A 177 -16.47 -3.25 13.76
C THR A 177 -15.71 -3.86 14.95
N PHE A 178 -16.41 -4.19 16.04
CA PHE A 178 -15.76 -4.64 17.28
C PHE A 178 -15.80 -6.16 17.47
N ILE A 179 -16.71 -6.87 16.80
CA ILE A 179 -16.86 -8.32 16.92
C ILE A 179 -16.40 -8.99 15.62
N PRO A 180 -15.22 -9.65 15.60
CA PRO A 180 -14.72 -10.32 14.41
C PRO A 180 -15.65 -11.44 13.96
N THR A 181 -16.08 -11.41 12.70
CA THR A 181 -16.79 -12.49 12.05
C THR A 181 -15.84 -13.20 11.09
N ILE A 182 -15.60 -14.50 11.30
CA ILE A 182 -14.71 -15.30 10.46
C ILE A 182 -15.52 -16.45 9.87
N LYS A 183 -15.54 -16.56 8.54
CA LYS A 183 -16.12 -17.69 7.81
C LYS A 183 -14.98 -18.56 7.28
N PHE A 184 -15.03 -19.86 7.58
CA PHE A 184 -14.01 -20.81 7.13
C PHE A 184 -14.38 -21.38 5.75
N ASP A 185 -14.54 -20.48 4.78
CA ASP A 185 -14.66 -20.82 3.36
C ASP A 185 -13.52 -20.17 2.56
N LYS A 186 -13.17 -20.77 1.43
CA LYS A 186 -12.04 -20.37 0.58
C LYS A 186 -12.14 -18.92 0.13
N ASN A 187 -13.35 -18.44 -0.23
CA ASN A 187 -13.53 -17.10 -0.76
C ASN A 187 -13.34 -16.06 0.34
N PHE A 188 -13.91 -16.29 1.53
CA PHE A 188 -13.74 -15.40 2.67
C PHE A 188 -12.27 -15.31 3.11
N ILE A 189 -11.60 -16.46 3.22
CA ILE A 189 -10.18 -16.49 3.62
C ILE A 189 -9.32 -15.84 2.55
N SER A 190 -9.62 -16.03 1.25
CA SER A 190 -8.91 -15.33 0.15
C SER A 190 -9.03 -13.82 0.27
N ILE A 191 -10.25 -13.30 0.52
CA ILE A 191 -10.48 -11.86 0.72
C ILE A 191 -9.81 -11.36 2.00
N LEU A 192 -9.84 -12.14 3.08
CA LEU A 192 -9.15 -11.78 4.32
C LEU A 192 -7.63 -11.69 4.12
N VAL A 193 -7.02 -12.65 3.40
CA VAL A 193 -5.59 -12.61 3.04
C VAL A 193 -5.30 -11.42 2.13
N ALA A 194 -6.18 -11.11 1.18
CA ALA A 194 -6.04 -9.94 0.31
C ALA A 194 -6.10 -8.63 1.11
N ILE A 195 -7.08 -8.48 2.03
CA ILE A 195 -7.17 -7.32 2.93
C ILE A 195 -5.87 -7.15 3.73
N LEU A 196 -5.41 -8.21 4.39
CA LEU A 196 -4.17 -8.17 5.17
C LEU A 196 -2.95 -7.84 4.30
N GLY A 197 -2.91 -8.39 3.08
CA GLY A 197 -1.79 -8.19 2.14
C GLY A 197 -1.71 -6.79 1.57
N THR A 198 -2.84 -6.19 1.19
CA THR A 198 -2.88 -4.82 0.67
C THR A 198 -2.75 -3.78 1.76
N THR A 199 -3.20 -4.06 3.00
CA THR A 199 -3.10 -3.14 4.14
C THR A 199 -1.71 -3.18 4.79
N ILE A 200 -1.09 -4.37 4.91
CA ILE A 200 0.26 -4.55 5.46
C ILE A 200 1.20 -4.86 4.30
N SER A 201 1.32 -3.91 3.40
CA SER A 201 1.92 -4.08 2.08
C SER A 201 3.44 -4.18 2.11
N PRO A 202 4.04 -5.29 1.61
CA PRO A 202 5.49 -5.50 1.61
C PRO A 202 6.31 -4.41 0.96
N TYR A 203 5.86 -3.81 -0.15
CA TYR A 203 6.61 -2.79 -0.86
C TYR A 203 6.79 -1.53 -0.02
N LEU A 204 5.82 -1.20 0.84
CA LEU A 204 5.89 -0.06 1.74
C LEU A 204 6.93 -0.23 2.86
N PHE A 205 7.28 -1.46 3.23
CA PHE A 205 8.36 -1.70 4.20
C PHE A 205 9.70 -1.16 3.70
N PHE A 206 10.00 -1.45 2.43
CA PHE A 206 11.22 -0.95 1.79
C PHE A 206 11.15 0.55 1.54
N TRP A 207 10.01 1.01 1.03
CA TRP A 207 9.77 2.42 0.79
C TRP A 207 9.97 3.26 2.03
N GLN A 208 9.28 2.91 3.12
CA GLN A 208 9.34 3.67 4.37
C GLN A 208 10.78 3.76 4.91
N ALA A 209 11.48 2.62 4.98
CA ALA A 209 12.85 2.60 5.48
C ALA A 209 13.78 3.48 4.64
N THR A 210 13.66 3.41 3.30
CA THR A 210 14.53 4.16 2.39
C THR A 210 14.18 5.65 2.36
N MET A 211 12.90 6.01 2.37
CA MET A 211 12.47 7.41 2.33
C MET A 211 12.84 8.19 3.58
N GLU A 212 12.88 7.58 4.75
CA GLU A 212 13.42 8.21 5.96
C GLU A 212 14.89 8.62 5.79
N VAL A 213 15.67 7.80 5.12
CA VAL A 213 17.08 8.10 4.83
C VAL A 213 17.20 9.23 3.79
N GLU A 214 16.43 9.13 2.70
CA GLU A 214 16.45 10.11 1.62
C GLU A 214 15.98 11.50 2.09
N ASP A 215 14.92 11.60 2.87
CA ASP A 215 14.40 12.84 3.43
C ASP A 215 15.45 13.54 4.31
N ARG A 216 16.18 12.77 5.13
CA ARG A 216 17.26 13.32 5.97
C ARG A 216 18.46 13.79 5.17
N LYS A 217 18.88 13.03 4.16
CA LYS A 217 19.96 13.45 3.27
C LYS A 217 19.64 14.79 2.59
N GLN A 218 18.39 14.98 2.18
CA GLN A 218 17.96 16.23 1.54
C GLN A 218 17.90 17.41 2.48
N LYS A 219 17.36 17.22 3.68
CA LYS A 219 17.29 18.27 4.71
C LYS A 219 18.66 18.65 5.27
N LYS A 220 19.73 17.93 4.85
CA LYS A 220 21.10 18.10 5.39
C LYS A 220 21.15 18.09 6.93
N THR A 221 20.17 17.45 7.53
CA THR A 221 20.12 17.29 9.00
C THR A 221 21.03 16.14 9.38
N GLY A 222 21.87 16.37 10.40
CA GLY A 222 22.83 15.34 10.86
C GLY A 222 22.14 14.01 11.17
N LEU A 223 22.86 12.91 10.92
CA LEU A 223 22.34 11.52 11.07
C LEU A 223 22.19 11.07 12.55
N MET A 224 22.32 11.99 13.52
CA MET A 224 22.14 11.63 14.94
C MET A 224 20.67 11.35 15.24
N VAL A 225 20.40 10.07 15.54
CA VAL A 225 19.08 9.62 15.98
C VAL A 225 18.87 10.00 17.43
N ASN A 226 17.87 10.84 17.70
CA ASN A 226 17.48 11.24 19.04
C ASN A 226 15.99 10.92 19.31
N LYS A 227 15.59 10.98 20.58
CA LYS A 227 14.22 10.65 21.01
C LYS A 227 13.15 11.51 20.30
N LYS A 228 13.43 12.79 20.06
CA LYS A 228 12.50 13.71 19.40
C LYS A 228 12.26 13.29 17.95
N LEU A 229 13.33 12.97 17.22
CA LEU A 229 13.23 12.50 15.84
C LEU A 229 12.39 11.24 15.73
N LEU A 230 12.66 10.24 16.59
CA LEU A 230 11.88 8.98 16.58
C LEU A 230 10.41 9.21 16.95
N TYR A 231 10.12 10.17 17.84
CA TYR A 231 8.76 10.54 18.19
C TYR A 231 8.02 11.24 17.03
N ASP A 232 8.70 12.18 16.37
CA ASP A 232 8.12 12.91 15.22
C ASP A 232 7.90 11.94 14.04
N MET A 233 8.86 11.07 13.74
CA MET A 233 8.73 10.00 12.74
C MET A 233 7.56 9.07 13.07
N LYS A 234 7.46 8.59 14.32
CA LYS A 234 6.35 7.71 14.71
C LYS A 234 5.00 8.38 14.51
N LYS A 235 4.86 9.66 14.84
CA LYS A 235 3.60 10.41 14.59
C LYS A 235 3.26 10.53 13.12
N ASP A 236 4.25 10.75 12.26
CA ASP A 236 4.07 10.83 10.82
C ASP A 236 3.58 9.48 10.26
N VAL A 237 4.20 8.38 10.67
CA VAL A 237 3.79 7.01 10.32
C VAL A 237 2.39 6.71 10.85
N ASP A 238 2.14 6.91 12.16
CA ASP A 238 0.84 6.63 12.77
C ASP A 238 -0.29 7.39 12.06
N PHE A 239 -0.04 8.66 11.67
CA PHE A 239 -1.03 9.46 10.96
C PHE A 239 -1.28 8.97 9.53
N GLY A 240 -0.22 8.65 8.78
CA GLY A 240 -0.37 8.09 7.43
C GLY A 240 -1.14 6.77 7.44
N MET A 241 -0.79 5.87 8.36
CA MET A 241 -1.45 4.56 8.49
C MET A 241 -2.90 4.68 8.96
N LEU A 242 -3.19 5.64 9.86
CA LEU A 242 -4.56 5.93 10.29
C LEU A 242 -5.42 6.41 9.12
N PHE A 243 -4.88 7.29 8.28
CA PHE A 243 -5.59 7.81 7.12
C PHE A 243 -5.98 6.67 6.16
N SER A 244 -5.03 5.80 5.81
CA SER A 244 -5.28 4.63 4.96
C SER A 244 -6.35 3.70 5.58
N ASN A 245 -6.22 3.35 6.86
CA ASN A 245 -7.19 2.46 7.52
C ASN A 245 -8.61 3.06 7.62
N ILE A 246 -8.73 4.36 7.81
CA ILE A 246 -10.04 5.04 7.78
C ILE A 246 -10.62 4.96 6.35
N THR A 247 -9.80 5.16 5.32
CA THR A 247 -10.22 5.01 3.92
C THR A 247 -10.72 3.59 3.65
N MET A 248 -9.95 2.57 4.03
CA MET A 248 -10.34 1.16 3.97
C MET A 248 -11.70 0.92 4.64
N PHE A 249 -11.89 1.39 5.89
CA PHE A 249 -13.13 1.23 6.63
C PHE A 249 -14.33 1.79 5.85
N PHE A 250 -14.20 3.00 5.32
CA PHE A 250 -15.28 3.65 4.59
C PHE A 250 -15.52 3.05 3.20
N ILE A 251 -14.51 2.50 2.52
CA ILE A 251 -14.71 1.76 1.27
C ILE A 251 -15.52 0.49 1.55
N ILE A 252 -15.14 -0.32 2.56
CA ILE A 252 -15.90 -1.52 2.94
C ILE A 252 -17.33 -1.16 3.35
N LEU A 253 -17.51 -0.13 4.18
CA LEU A 253 -18.83 0.32 4.64
C LEU A 253 -19.69 0.80 3.47
N ALA A 254 -19.16 1.61 2.56
CA ALA A 254 -19.89 2.13 1.41
C ALA A 254 -20.30 1.00 0.44
N THR A 255 -19.36 0.10 0.11
CA THR A 255 -19.65 -1.01 -0.80
C THR A 255 -20.56 -2.06 -0.18
N GLY A 256 -20.42 -2.34 1.11
CA GLY A 256 -21.35 -3.17 1.87
C GLY A 256 -22.75 -2.58 1.93
N SER A 257 -22.87 -1.27 2.14
CA SER A 257 -24.18 -0.60 2.20
C SER A 257 -24.86 -0.48 0.84
N VAL A 258 -24.10 -0.32 -0.25
CA VAL A 258 -24.64 -0.05 -1.60
C VAL A 258 -24.70 -1.31 -2.44
N LEU A 259 -23.56 -2.00 -2.61
CA LEU A 259 -23.47 -3.12 -3.53
C LEU A 259 -24.07 -4.40 -2.93
N PHE A 260 -23.70 -4.74 -1.70
CA PHE A 260 -24.23 -5.95 -1.03
C PHE A 260 -25.74 -5.87 -0.86
N ASN A 261 -26.27 -4.77 -0.36
CA ASN A 261 -27.72 -4.58 -0.22
C ASN A 261 -28.43 -4.43 -1.56
N GLY A 262 -27.72 -4.02 -2.62
CA GLY A 262 -28.20 -3.98 -4.01
C GLY A 262 -28.13 -5.33 -4.75
N GLY A 263 -27.70 -6.41 -4.08
CA GLY A 263 -27.61 -7.77 -4.69
C GLY A 263 -26.35 -7.99 -5.53
N ILE A 264 -25.39 -7.07 -5.51
CA ILE A 264 -24.09 -7.23 -6.21
C ILE A 264 -23.09 -7.81 -5.19
N HIS A 265 -22.92 -9.13 -5.21
CA HIS A 265 -22.03 -9.83 -4.26
C HIS A 265 -20.64 -10.13 -4.84
N GLN A 266 -20.47 -9.96 -6.16
CA GLN A 266 -19.19 -10.12 -6.84
C GLN A 266 -18.97 -8.97 -7.79
N ILE A 267 -17.80 -8.37 -7.72
CA ILE A 267 -17.36 -7.31 -8.62
C ILE A 267 -16.46 -7.95 -9.68
N ASP A 268 -16.97 -8.05 -10.90
CA ASP A 268 -16.22 -8.57 -12.05
C ASP A 268 -15.68 -7.46 -12.94
N THR A 269 -16.28 -6.26 -12.87
CA THR A 269 -15.92 -5.12 -13.71
C THR A 269 -15.76 -3.83 -12.91
N VAL A 270 -15.03 -2.89 -13.49
CA VAL A 270 -14.82 -1.56 -12.89
C VAL A 270 -16.11 -0.73 -12.83
N GLU A 271 -17.07 -0.98 -13.75
CA GLU A 271 -18.39 -0.37 -13.75
C GLU A 271 -19.18 -0.76 -12.51
N GLN A 272 -19.15 -2.05 -12.16
CA GLN A 272 -19.82 -2.55 -10.94
C GLN A 272 -19.20 -1.94 -9.68
N ALA A 273 -17.87 -1.84 -9.61
CA ALA A 273 -17.21 -1.19 -8.48
C ALA A 273 -17.61 0.29 -8.35
N ALA A 274 -17.71 1.01 -9.46
CA ALA A 274 -18.11 2.42 -9.49
C ALA A 274 -19.54 2.66 -9.02
N LEU A 275 -20.44 1.66 -9.12
CA LEU A 275 -21.82 1.76 -8.64
C LEU A 275 -21.89 2.02 -7.13
N ALA A 276 -20.86 1.70 -6.35
CA ALA A 276 -20.79 2.05 -4.93
C ALA A 276 -20.90 3.57 -4.69
N LEU A 277 -20.48 4.40 -5.64
CA LEU A 277 -20.52 5.85 -5.56
C LEU A 277 -21.81 6.45 -6.15
N LYS A 278 -22.67 5.63 -6.78
CA LYS A 278 -23.88 6.09 -7.47
C LYS A 278 -24.84 6.89 -6.56
N PRO A 279 -25.03 6.54 -5.27
CA PRO A 279 -25.91 7.29 -4.39
C PRO A 279 -25.49 8.73 -4.14
N LEU A 280 -24.18 9.00 -4.15
CA LEU A 280 -23.65 10.35 -3.97
C LEU A 280 -23.59 11.12 -5.30
N ALA A 281 -23.09 10.45 -6.33
CA ALA A 281 -22.65 11.12 -7.56
C ALA A 281 -23.59 10.89 -8.76
N GLY A 282 -24.61 10.03 -8.62
CA GLY A 282 -25.51 9.72 -9.73
C GLY A 282 -24.72 9.28 -10.98
N ASN A 283 -24.89 10.01 -12.08
CA ASN A 283 -24.18 9.74 -13.33
C ASN A 283 -22.68 10.07 -13.29
N PHE A 284 -22.21 10.84 -12.30
CA PHE A 284 -20.80 11.16 -12.12
C PHE A 284 -20.03 10.08 -11.32
N ALA A 285 -20.69 9.01 -10.88
CA ALA A 285 -20.07 7.93 -10.10
C ALA A 285 -18.87 7.31 -10.85
N TYR A 286 -19.02 7.09 -12.15
CA TYR A 286 -17.95 6.55 -12.99
C TYR A 286 -16.73 7.48 -13.08
N LEU A 287 -16.98 8.78 -13.21
CA LEU A 287 -15.91 9.78 -13.26
C LEU A 287 -15.16 9.87 -11.92
N LEU A 288 -15.88 9.88 -10.79
CA LEU A 288 -15.28 9.91 -9.46
C LEU A 288 -14.48 8.65 -9.17
N PHE A 289 -15.02 7.48 -9.52
CA PHE A 289 -14.31 6.21 -9.36
C PHE A 289 -13.04 6.18 -10.21
N ALA A 290 -13.13 6.58 -11.48
CA ALA A 290 -11.99 6.63 -12.38
C ALA A 290 -10.93 7.63 -11.88
N ALA A 291 -11.32 8.80 -11.40
CA ALA A 291 -10.40 9.77 -10.81
C ALA A 291 -9.70 9.20 -9.57
N GLY A 292 -10.40 8.41 -8.74
CA GLY A 292 -9.84 7.70 -7.61
C GLY A 292 -8.77 6.68 -8.06
N ILE A 293 -9.13 5.73 -8.91
CA ILE A 293 -8.24 4.67 -9.40
C ILE A 293 -7.02 5.24 -10.15
N ILE A 294 -7.24 6.21 -11.07
CA ILE A 294 -6.13 6.84 -11.78
C ILE A 294 -5.25 7.64 -10.82
N GLY A 295 -5.86 8.41 -9.92
CA GLY A 295 -5.13 9.24 -8.96
C GLY A 295 -4.24 8.42 -8.01
N THR A 296 -4.81 7.38 -7.43
CA THR A 296 -4.06 6.48 -6.53
C THR A 296 -3.03 5.65 -7.27
N GLY A 297 -3.33 5.16 -8.47
CA GLY A 297 -2.36 4.45 -9.32
C GLY A 297 -1.18 5.33 -9.74
N LEU A 298 -1.43 6.58 -10.11
CA LEU A 298 -0.36 7.54 -10.42
C LEU A 298 0.55 7.85 -9.23
N LEU A 299 0.05 7.76 -8.00
CA LEU A 299 0.84 7.91 -6.78
C LEU A 299 1.53 6.60 -6.39
N ALA A 300 0.82 5.47 -6.42
CA ALA A 300 1.31 4.18 -5.95
C ALA A 300 2.34 3.55 -6.88
N ILE A 301 2.16 3.61 -8.20
CA ILE A 301 3.09 2.98 -9.15
C ILE A 301 4.52 3.54 -9.06
N PRO A 302 4.77 4.86 -8.92
CA PRO A 302 6.11 5.38 -8.61
C PRO A 302 6.69 4.86 -7.29
N VAL A 303 5.86 4.65 -6.27
CA VAL A 303 6.27 4.09 -4.98
C VAL A 303 6.62 2.61 -5.12
N LEU A 304 5.80 1.82 -5.81
CA LEU A 304 6.01 0.41 -6.12
C LEU A 304 7.31 0.19 -6.93
N SER A 305 7.42 0.86 -8.07
CA SER A 305 8.58 0.73 -8.97
C SER A 305 9.86 1.29 -8.34
N GLY A 306 9.73 2.38 -7.57
CA GLY A 306 10.81 2.95 -6.75
C GLY A 306 11.27 1.99 -5.66
N SER A 307 10.35 1.39 -4.90
CA SER A 307 10.66 0.37 -3.87
C SER A 307 11.42 -0.79 -4.47
N LEU A 308 10.92 -1.34 -5.59
CA LEU A 308 11.59 -2.43 -6.28
C LEU A 308 12.98 -2.04 -6.75
N SER A 309 13.12 -0.83 -7.28
CA SER A 309 14.42 -0.32 -7.71
C SER A 309 15.40 -0.17 -6.55
N TYR A 310 14.96 0.32 -5.39
CA TYR A 310 15.78 0.36 -4.17
C TYR A 310 16.18 -1.04 -3.70
N ILE A 311 15.23 -1.99 -3.66
CA ILE A 311 15.51 -3.38 -3.29
C ILE A 311 16.64 -3.95 -4.16
N VAL A 312 16.54 -3.81 -5.48
CA VAL A 312 17.51 -4.36 -6.43
C VAL A 312 18.85 -3.62 -6.32
N THR A 313 18.85 -2.30 -6.37
CA THR A 313 20.07 -1.50 -6.37
C THR A 313 20.83 -1.59 -5.06
N GLU A 314 20.15 -1.59 -3.91
CA GLU A 314 20.78 -1.83 -2.61
C GLU A 314 21.39 -3.25 -2.55
N THR A 315 20.66 -4.27 -3.06
CA THR A 315 21.13 -5.66 -3.10
C THR A 315 22.44 -5.79 -3.88
N PHE A 316 22.53 -5.16 -5.05
CA PHE A 316 23.74 -5.25 -5.88
C PHE A 316 24.77 -4.16 -5.57
N GLY A 317 24.44 -3.13 -4.80
CA GLY A 317 25.32 -2.01 -4.44
C GLY A 317 25.49 -1.01 -5.55
N TRP A 318 24.46 -0.82 -6.37
CA TRP A 318 24.45 0.18 -7.43
C TRP A 318 24.05 1.56 -6.91
N LYS A 319 24.38 2.60 -7.69
CA LYS A 319 23.95 3.96 -7.36
C LYS A 319 22.44 4.09 -7.48
N GLU A 320 21.78 4.66 -6.46
CA GLU A 320 20.33 4.75 -6.32
C GLU A 320 19.88 6.14 -5.91
N GLY A 321 18.59 6.40 -6.02
CA GLY A 321 17.91 7.60 -5.49
C GLY A 321 17.02 8.29 -6.52
N LEU A 322 15.74 8.48 -6.15
CA LEU A 322 14.74 9.20 -6.96
C LEU A 322 15.03 10.69 -7.15
N ASN A 323 15.97 11.24 -6.37
CA ASN A 323 16.41 12.63 -6.49
C ASN A 323 17.67 12.77 -7.36
N LYS A 324 18.24 11.67 -7.83
CA LYS A 324 19.35 11.68 -8.78
C LYS A 324 18.83 11.75 -10.20
N LYS A 325 19.58 12.44 -11.07
CA LYS A 325 19.26 12.44 -12.50
C LYS A 325 19.53 11.06 -13.11
N PHE A 326 18.86 10.71 -14.19
CA PHE A 326 18.98 9.46 -14.91
C PHE A 326 20.45 9.01 -15.12
N HIS A 327 21.30 9.93 -15.61
CA HIS A 327 22.73 9.62 -15.88
C HIS A 327 23.56 9.31 -14.61
N GLN A 328 23.08 9.72 -13.42
CA GLN A 328 23.76 9.48 -12.13
C GLN A 328 23.38 8.14 -11.49
N ALA A 329 22.20 7.59 -11.85
CA ALA A 329 21.67 6.35 -11.30
C ALA A 329 21.01 5.49 -12.40
N LYS A 330 21.74 5.21 -13.48
CA LYS A 330 21.22 4.50 -14.67
C LYS A 330 20.57 3.16 -14.33
N ALA A 331 21.22 2.35 -13.49
CA ALA A 331 20.72 1.03 -13.09
C ALA A 331 19.39 1.16 -12.32
N PHE A 332 19.26 2.17 -11.47
CA PHE A 332 18.05 2.44 -10.70
C PHE A 332 16.85 2.72 -11.63
N TYR A 333 17.02 3.63 -12.59
CA TYR A 333 15.95 3.94 -13.54
C TYR A 333 15.69 2.83 -14.55
N LEU A 334 16.72 2.00 -14.87
CA LEU A 334 16.53 0.80 -15.70
C LEU A 334 15.64 -0.22 -14.99
N VAL A 335 15.83 -0.46 -13.70
CA VAL A 335 14.96 -1.37 -12.92
C VAL A 335 13.53 -0.85 -12.88
N ILE A 336 13.31 0.46 -12.69
CA ILE A 336 11.97 1.07 -12.77
C ILE A 336 11.36 0.80 -14.16
N THR A 337 12.10 1.07 -15.24
CA THR A 337 11.62 0.87 -16.60
C THR A 337 11.24 -0.59 -16.86
N ILE A 338 12.12 -1.52 -16.47
CA ILE A 338 11.87 -2.97 -16.63
C ILE A 338 10.64 -3.38 -15.81
N SER A 339 10.49 -2.91 -14.57
CA SER A 339 9.35 -3.28 -13.73
C SER A 339 8.02 -2.81 -14.32
N LEU A 340 7.97 -1.61 -14.90
CA LEU A 340 6.78 -1.07 -15.57
C LEU A 340 6.47 -1.84 -16.87
N ILE A 341 7.49 -2.19 -17.66
CA ILE A 341 7.30 -2.99 -18.89
C ILE A 341 6.83 -4.41 -18.53
N LEU A 342 7.42 -5.05 -17.52
CA LEU A 342 6.97 -6.36 -17.06
C LEU A 342 5.54 -6.28 -16.50
N GLY A 343 5.22 -5.24 -15.73
CA GLY A 343 3.86 -4.99 -15.24
C GLY A 343 2.87 -4.84 -16.41
N LEU A 344 3.18 -3.99 -17.38
CA LEU A 344 2.36 -3.81 -18.58
C LEU A 344 2.15 -5.13 -19.35
N SER A 345 3.18 -6.00 -19.40
CA SER A 345 3.06 -7.28 -20.09
C SER A 345 2.04 -8.24 -19.47
N LEU A 346 1.69 -8.06 -18.19
CA LEU A 346 0.66 -8.88 -17.53
C LEU A 346 -0.75 -8.62 -18.07
N ASP A 347 -1.02 -7.44 -18.67
CA ASP A 347 -2.29 -7.15 -19.33
C ASP A 347 -2.59 -8.14 -20.47
N TYR A 348 -1.56 -8.68 -21.12
CA TYR A 348 -1.70 -9.66 -22.22
C TYR A 348 -1.99 -11.09 -21.75
N ILE A 349 -1.96 -11.37 -20.44
CA ILE A 349 -2.29 -12.71 -19.89
C ILE A 349 -3.81 -12.98 -19.93
N GLY A 350 -4.64 -11.94 -20.12
CA GLY A 350 -6.08 -12.07 -20.22
C GLY A 350 -6.82 -12.23 -18.90
N ILE A 351 -6.21 -11.88 -17.78
CA ILE A 351 -6.88 -11.81 -16.46
C ILE A 351 -7.65 -10.50 -16.38
N SER A 352 -8.92 -10.57 -15.91
CA SER A 352 -9.69 -9.33 -15.73
C SER A 352 -9.00 -8.38 -14.73
N PRO A 353 -9.02 -7.05 -14.96
CA PRO A 353 -8.32 -6.08 -14.11
C PRO A 353 -8.68 -6.19 -12.62
N ILE A 354 -9.95 -6.35 -12.29
CA ILE A 354 -10.40 -6.53 -10.90
C ILE A 354 -9.79 -7.79 -10.27
N LYS A 355 -9.77 -8.91 -10.99
CA LYS A 355 -9.15 -10.15 -10.48
C LYS A 355 -7.64 -9.99 -10.33
N ALA A 356 -6.98 -9.32 -11.27
CA ALA A 356 -5.54 -9.05 -11.17
C ALA A 356 -5.21 -8.22 -9.91
N LEU A 357 -6.00 -7.18 -9.61
CA LEU A 357 -5.87 -6.35 -8.42
C LEU A 357 -6.02 -7.17 -7.12
N ILE A 358 -7.05 -8.04 -7.04
CA ILE A 358 -7.27 -8.88 -5.87
C ILE A 358 -6.17 -9.95 -5.75
N TYR A 359 -5.72 -10.54 -6.85
CA TYR A 359 -4.65 -11.56 -6.83
C TYR A 359 -3.31 -10.96 -6.39
N SER A 360 -2.99 -9.72 -6.78
CA SER A 360 -1.79 -9.04 -6.31
C SER A 360 -1.84 -8.81 -4.79
N ALA A 361 -3.00 -8.42 -4.26
CA ALA A 361 -3.22 -8.28 -2.82
C ALA A 361 -3.09 -9.62 -2.07
N ILE A 362 -3.63 -10.72 -2.61
CA ILE A 362 -3.43 -12.07 -2.06
C ILE A 362 -1.95 -12.43 -2.04
N LEU A 363 -1.23 -12.19 -3.13
CA LEU A 363 0.20 -12.49 -3.22
C LEU A 363 1.00 -11.72 -2.17
N TYR A 364 0.66 -10.45 -1.90
CA TYR A 364 1.24 -9.70 -0.80
C TYR A 364 0.93 -10.34 0.56
N GLY A 365 -0.31 -10.77 0.79
CA GLY A 365 -0.70 -11.47 2.01
C GLY A 365 0.08 -12.78 2.25
N LEU A 366 0.44 -13.48 1.17
CA LEU A 366 1.24 -14.71 1.23
C LEU A 366 2.74 -14.45 1.44
N THR A 367 3.26 -13.33 0.94
CA THR A 367 4.70 -13.01 1.00
C THR A 367 5.09 -12.16 2.21
N ALA A 368 4.19 -11.35 2.73
CA ALA A 368 4.42 -10.46 3.86
C ALA A 368 4.93 -11.16 5.14
N PRO A 369 4.45 -12.34 5.55
CA PRO A 369 4.94 -13.00 6.75
C PRO A 369 6.45 -13.19 6.78
N VAL A 370 7.06 -13.57 5.65
CA VAL A 370 8.51 -13.75 5.54
C VAL A 370 9.26 -12.44 5.80
N LEU A 371 8.75 -11.35 5.24
CA LEU A 371 9.37 -10.02 5.40
C LEU A 371 9.16 -9.46 6.80
N ILE A 372 8.00 -9.67 7.40
CA ILE A 372 7.71 -9.26 8.79
C ILE A 372 8.65 -10.00 9.77
N ALA A 373 8.90 -11.29 9.57
CA ALA A 373 9.85 -12.04 10.38
C ALA A 373 11.26 -11.44 10.31
N ILE A 374 11.70 -11.05 9.12
CA ILE A 374 13.00 -10.39 8.90
C ILE A 374 13.03 -9.02 9.60
N ILE A 375 11.98 -8.20 9.45
CA ILE A 375 11.87 -6.87 10.07
C ILE A 375 11.91 -6.99 11.60
N LEU A 376 11.16 -7.93 12.18
CA LEU A 376 11.17 -8.22 13.61
C LEU A 376 12.56 -8.62 14.11
N HIS A 377 13.25 -9.48 13.35
CA HIS A 377 14.60 -9.93 13.72
C HIS A 377 15.59 -8.75 13.68
N ILE A 378 15.57 -7.90 12.64
CA ILE A 378 16.42 -6.70 12.55
C ILE A 378 16.14 -5.76 13.71
N SER A 379 14.86 -5.45 13.93
CA SER A 379 14.42 -4.46 14.94
C SER A 379 14.74 -4.87 16.37
N ASN A 380 14.93 -6.16 16.64
CA ASN A 380 15.33 -6.69 17.96
C ASN A 380 16.85 -6.93 18.06
N ASN A 381 17.60 -6.82 16.98
CA ASN A 381 19.03 -7.09 16.97
C ASN A 381 19.82 -5.91 17.53
N LYS A 382 20.33 -6.06 18.75
CA LYS A 382 21.14 -5.01 19.43
C LYS A 382 22.41 -4.63 18.68
N LYS A 383 23.01 -5.54 17.89
CA LYS A 383 24.20 -5.23 17.09
C LYS A 383 23.88 -4.26 15.94
N ILE A 384 22.66 -4.30 15.41
CA ILE A 384 22.21 -3.43 14.32
C ILE A 384 21.57 -2.16 14.87
N MET A 385 20.64 -2.29 15.82
CA MET A 385 19.80 -1.21 16.32
C MET A 385 20.36 -0.49 17.55
N GLY A 386 21.41 -1.02 18.17
CA GLY A 386 22.01 -0.46 19.39
C GLY A 386 20.97 -0.31 20.51
N LYS A 387 20.81 0.93 21.00
CA LYS A 387 19.80 1.29 22.02
C LYS A 387 18.38 1.48 21.49
N HIS A 388 18.18 1.39 20.17
CA HIS A 388 16.92 1.67 19.51
C HIS A 388 16.18 0.40 19.07
N THR A 389 16.40 -0.73 19.76
CA THR A 389 15.62 -1.97 19.57
C THR A 389 14.15 -1.75 19.92
N ASN A 390 13.31 -2.69 19.49
CA ASN A 390 11.87 -2.66 19.77
C ASN A 390 11.56 -2.54 21.26
N GLY A 391 10.53 -1.76 21.57
CA GLY A 391 9.85 -1.80 22.86
C GLY A 391 8.88 -2.97 22.97
N LYS A 392 8.34 -3.21 24.17
CA LYS A 392 7.38 -4.32 24.42
C LYS A 392 6.15 -4.24 23.51
N VAL A 393 5.55 -3.05 23.36
CA VAL A 393 4.34 -2.86 22.53
C VAL A 393 4.62 -3.12 21.07
N SER A 394 5.72 -2.56 20.49
CA SER A 394 6.10 -2.83 19.11
C SER A 394 6.33 -4.32 18.87
N ASN A 395 6.97 -5.03 19.81
CA ASN A 395 7.16 -6.48 19.68
C ASN A 395 5.82 -7.24 19.72
N ILE A 396 4.93 -6.93 20.64
CA ILE A 396 3.62 -7.58 20.73
C ILE A 396 2.85 -7.39 19.41
N LEU A 397 2.73 -6.15 18.93
CA LEU A 397 2.00 -5.84 17.70
C LEU A 397 2.65 -6.49 16.47
N GLY A 398 3.99 -6.42 16.36
CA GLY A 398 4.70 -7.03 15.24
C GLY A 398 4.60 -8.55 15.23
N ILE A 399 4.72 -9.21 16.39
CA ILE A 399 4.53 -10.66 16.51
C ILE A 399 3.08 -11.05 16.21
N THR A 400 2.09 -10.26 16.69
CA THR A 400 0.68 -10.48 16.37
C THR A 400 0.44 -10.37 14.86
N ALA A 401 1.00 -9.35 14.18
CA ALA A 401 0.92 -9.22 12.73
C ALA A 401 1.52 -10.46 12.03
N PHE A 402 2.72 -10.87 12.44
CA PHE A 402 3.39 -12.06 11.91
C PHE A 402 2.53 -13.32 12.06
N VAL A 403 1.99 -13.58 13.25
CA VAL A 403 1.19 -14.77 13.55
C VAL A 403 -0.12 -14.76 12.77
N LEU A 404 -0.85 -13.64 12.77
CA LEU A 404 -2.13 -13.53 12.06
C LEU A 404 -1.97 -13.70 10.55
N MET A 405 -0.98 -13.02 9.94
CA MET A 405 -0.74 -13.13 8.51
C MET A 405 -0.23 -14.52 8.13
N THR A 406 0.64 -15.12 8.96
CA THR A 406 1.11 -16.49 8.72
C THR A 406 -0.04 -17.49 8.81
N ALA A 407 -0.89 -17.37 9.82
CA ALA A 407 -2.05 -18.25 9.98
C ALA A 407 -3.01 -18.12 8.79
N ALA A 408 -3.34 -16.90 8.38
CA ALA A 408 -4.21 -16.66 7.23
C ALA A 408 -3.60 -17.21 5.92
N ALA A 409 -2.30 -16.99 5.69
CA ALA A 409 -1.59 -17.51 4.52
C ALA A 409 -1.56 -19.05 4.50
N VAL A 410 -1.27 -19.70 5.64
CA VAL A 410 -1.23 -21.16 5.74
C VAL A 410 -2.61 -21.78 5.51
N VAL A 411 -3.66 -21.19 6.09
CA VAL A 411 -5.04 -21.66 5.89
C VAL A 411 -5.42 -21.52 4.42
N LEU A 412 -5.11 -20.40 3.78
CA LEU A 412 -5.39 -20.20 2.35
C LEU A 412 -4.65 -21.22 1.48
N ILE A 413 -3.35 -21.43 1.72
CA ILE A 413 -2.56 -22.41 0.97
C ILE A 413 -3.15 -23.82 1.16
N TYR A 414 -3.51 -24.19 2.39
CA TYR A 414 -4.15 -25.46 2.68
C TYR A 414 -5.44 -25.66 1.88
N MET A 415 -6.32 -24.64 1.87
CA MET A 415 -7.58 -24.67 1.10
C MET A 415 -7.35 -24.74 -0.42
N LEU A 416 -6.31 -24.06 -0.93
CA LEU A 416 -5.96 -24.12 -2.34
C LEU A 416 -5.45 -25.51 -2.77
N VAL A 417 -4.67 -26.16 -1.91
CA VAL A 417 -4.09 -27.50 -2.19
C VAL A 417 -5.11 -28.62 -2.03
N THR A 418 -5.98 -28.51 -1.03
CA THR A 418 -6.98 -29.59 -0.73
C THR A 418 -8.28 -29.45 -1.48
N GLY A 419 -8.52 -28.29 -2.11
CA GLY A 419 -9.77 -27.99 -2.82
C GLY A 419 -10.98 -27.80 -1.90
N LYS A 420 -10.73 -27.67 -0.59
CA LYS A 420 -11.77 -27.49 0.43
C LYS A 420 -12.03 -26.03 0.72
#